data_f1287ee7d497c831b8df2b9d2361d3f0
#
_entry.id   f1287ee7d497c831b8df2b9d2361d3f0
#
_cell.length_a   1.000
_cell.length_b   1.000
_cell.length_c   1.000
_cell.angle_alpha   90.00
_cell.angle_beta   90.00
_cell.angle_gamma   90.00
#
_symmetry.space_group_name_H-M   'P 1'
#
loop_
_entity.id
_entity.type
_entity.pdbx_description
1 polymer ?
#
loop_
_entity_poly.entity_id
_entity_poly.type
_entity_poly.pdbx_seq_one_letter_code
_entity_poly.pdbx_strand_id
1 'polypeptide(L)'
;MKKELESRFVTRQYMLAQDFEVYYYSDSGMAEVRTHSHDYYEFYFFLEGDVCMKIGERSYLLKYGDIILIPPQIPHCAIIQNPHKPYRRFVFWISCSYADQLQKQSDSYGYLIERATKRQEYVLHQEEIAFRETQAKVLRLLEEMRQDRFGKDAKIPLCIGELVLHLNREAYAQEHPIRERAMQG
;
A
#
# COMPACT_ATOMS: atom_id res chain seq x y z
N MET A 1 11.62 28.57 19.05
CA MET A 1 11.64 28.38 17.58
C MET A 1 11.22 26.95 17.29
N LYS A 2 9.94 26.71 17.03
CA LYS A 2 9.47 25.39 16.53
C LYS A 2 9.95 25.28 15.09
N LYS A 3 10.91 24.40 14.83
CA LYS A 3 11.24 24.01 13.47
C LYS A 3 9.99 23.31 12.90
N GLU A 4 9.43 23.90 11.87
CA GLU A 4 8.38 23.27 11.06
C GLU A 4 8.96 22.00 10.43
N LEU A 5 8.58 20.87 10.99
CA LEU A 5 8.92 19.54 10.48
C LEU A 5 8.03 19.12 9.29
N GLU A 6 7.09 19.98 8.90
CA GLU A 6 6.04 19.65 7.96
C GLU A 6 6.46 19.57 6.49
N SER A 7 7.47 20.33 6.06
CA SER A 7 7.75 20.44 4.62
C SER A 7 8.64 19.35 4.02
N ARG A 8 9.38 18.60 4.83
CA ARG A 8 10.34 17.59 4.32
C ARG A 8 9.74 16.23 4.04
N PHE A 9 8.61 15.87 4.63
CA PHE A 9 7.98 14.55 4.47
C PHE A 9 6.90 14.52 3.38
N VAL A 10 6.27 15.64 3.08
CA VAL A 10 5.17 15.76 2.11
C VAL A 10 5.62 15.57 0.67
N THR A 11 6.90 15.78 0.37
CA THR A 11 7.46 15.75 -1.00
C THR A 11 8.37 14.57 -1.27
N ARG A 12 8.54 13.65 -0.32
CA ARG A 12 9.43 12.51 -0.51
C ARG A 12 8.78 11.47 -1.42
N GLN A 13 9.28 11.39 -2.63
CA GLN A 13 8.82 10.51 -3.71
C GLN A 13 9.82 9.40 -4.02
N TYR A 14 10.75 9.10 -3.11
CA TYR A 14 11.77 8.08 -3.30
C TYR A 14 12.10 7.35 -2.01
N MET A 15 12.38 6.06 -2.14
CA MET A 15 12.82 5.18 -1.07
C MET A 15 14.32 5.40 -0.79
N LEU A 16 14.67 5.52 0.49
CA LEU A 16 16.07 5.62 0.94
C LEU A 16 16.61 4.28 1.44
N ALA A 17 15.76 3.46 2.07
CA ALA A 17 16.15 2.13 2.49
C ALA A 17 16.34 1.21 1.28
N GLN A 18 17.16 0.18 1.44
CA GLN A 18 17.47 -0.75 0.36
C GLN A 18 16.28 -1.63 0.00
N ASP A 19 15.52 -2.11 0.99
CA ASP A 19 14.55 -3.18 0.81
C ASP A 19 13.10 -2.71 0.93
N PHE A 20 12.78 -1.92 1.96
CA PHE A 20 11.41 -1.47 2.21
C PHE A 20 11.36 -0.24 3.12
N GLU A 21 10.27 0.51 3.01
CA GLU A 21 9.91 1.61 3.92
C GLU A 21 8.39 1.66 4.09
N VAL A 22 7.92 2.07 5.27
CA VAL A 22 6.50 2.29 5.55
C VAL A 22 6.29 3.61 6.27
N TYR A 23 5.24 4.36 5.84
CA TYR A 23 4.90 5.67 6.38
C TYR A 23 3.40 5.81 6.57
N TYR A 24 3.05 6.65 7.55
CA TYR A 24 1.74 7.25 7.66
C TYR A 24 1.84 8.72 7.28
N TYR A 25 0.97 9.16 6.37
CA TYR A 25 0.86 10.56 5.97
C TYR A 25 -0.52 11.11 6.28
N SER A 26 -0.54 12.33 6.83
CA SER A 26 -1.74 13.12 7.04
C SER A 26 -1.45 14.55 6.62
N ASP A 27 -1.97 14.93 5.48
CA ASP A 27 -1.75 16.23 4.86
C ASP A 27 -3.04 17.05 4.85
N SER A 28 -2.92 18.35 4.94
CA SER A 28 -4.00 19.31 4.76
C SER A 28 -3.51 20.51 3.96
N GLY A 29 -4.38 21.06 3.11
CA GLY A 29 -4.01 22.19 2.26
C GLY A 29 -3.17 21.83 1.03
N MET A 30 -2.94 20.52 0.77
CA MET A 30 -2.23 20.05 -0.42
C MET A 30 -3.12 20.20 -1.64
N ALA A 31 -2.58 20.73 -2.73
CA ALA A 31 -3.33 20.92 -3.97
C ALA A 31 -3.13 19.77 -4.97
N GLU A 32 -1.89 19.35 -5.19
CA GLU A 32 -1.56 18.33 -6.18
C GLU A 32 -0.19 17.71 -5.89
N VAL A 33 -0.06 16.41 -6.20
CA VAL A 33 1.23 15.73 -6.27
C VAL A 33 1.62 15.61 -7.74
N ARG A 34 2.81 16.08 -8.10
CA ARG A 34 3.30 15.99 -9.49
C ARG A 34 3.39 14.55 -9.94
N THR A 35 3.08 14.31 -11.21
CA THR A 35 3.28 13.00 -11.84
C THR A 35 4.73 12.57 -11.74
N HIS A 36 4.94 11.36 -11.22
CA HIS A 36 6.26 10.75 -11.04
C HIS A 36 6.19 9.24 -11.26
N SER A 37 7.34 8.61 -11.33
CA SER A 37 7.51 7.16 -11.32
C SER A 37 8.75 6.81 -10.50
N HIS A 38 8.86 5.56 -10.08
CA HIS A 38 10.00 5.04 -9.32
C HIS A 38 10.30 3.61 -9.74
N ASP A 39 11.39 3.03 -9.21
CA ASP A 39 11.89 1.70 -9.56
C ASP A 39 11.56 0.60 -8.55
N TYR A 40 10.59 0.84 -7.67
CA TYR A 40 10.12 -0.07 -6.64
C TYR A 40 8.58 -0.18 -6.68
N TYR A 41 8.02 -1.17 -5.97
CA TYR A 41 6.58 -1.31 -5.78
C TYR A 41 6.10 -0.38 -4.68
N GLU A 42 4.96 0.29 -4.90
CA GLU A 42 4.29 1.10 -3.90
C GLU A 42 2.92 0.51 -3.58
N PHE A 43 2.73 0.12 -2.31
CA PHE A 43 1.43 -0.16 -1.74
C PHE A 43 0.90 1.10 -1.06
N TYR A 44 -0.32 1.43 -1.38
CA TYR A 44 -0.97 2.64 -0.93
C TYR A 44 -2.31 2.30 -0.31
N PHE A 45 -2.52 2.66 0.96
CA PHE A 45 -3.72 2.33 1.72
C PHE A 45 -4.46 3.62 2.00
N PHE A 46 -5.58 3.83 1.31
CA PHE A 46 -6.34 5.07 1.42
C PHE A 46 -7.26 5.06 2.64
N LEU A 47 -7.15 6.10 3.47
CA LEU A 47 -7.92 6.23 4.71
C LEU A 47 -8.96 7.33 4.63
N GLU A 48 -8.59 8.52 4.14
CA GLU A 48 -9.46 9.70 4.14
C GLU A 48 -8.99 10.70 3.08
N GLY A 49 -9.93 11.43 2.51
CA GLY A 49 -9.66 12.51 1.58
C GLY A 49 -10.66 12.57 0.44
N ASP A 50 -10.49 13.57 -0.41
CA ASP A 50 -11.20 13.68 -1.69
C ASP A 50 -10.14 13.69 -2.79
N VAL A 51 -9.80 12.49 -3.26
CA VAL A 51 -8.60 12.24 -4.07
C VAL A 51 -8.92 11.37 -5.26
N CYS A 52 -8.49 11.81 -6.43
CA CYS A 52 -8.42 11.01 -7.63
C CYS A 52 -6.96 10.57 -7.87
N MET A 53 -6.71 9.27 -7.88
CA MET A 53 -5.39 8.70 -8.21
C MET A 53 -5.33 8.39 -9.70
N LYS A 54 -4.37 9.00 -10.39
CA LYS A 54 -4.08 8.67 -11.79
C LYS A 54 -2.88 7.73 -11.82
N ILE A 55 -3.02 6.58 -12.51
CA ILE A 55 -2.00 5.55 -12.66
C ILE A 55 -1.93 5.14 -14.13
N GLY A 56 -0.85 5.50 -14.83
CA GLY A 56 -0.78 5.38 -16.27
C GLY A 56 -1.94 6.12 -16.93
N GLU A 57 -2.72 5.43 -17.74
CA GLU A 57 -3.90 5.98 -18.43
C GLU A 57 -5.22 5.85 -17.62
N ARG A 58 -5.18 5.23 -16.43
CA ARG A 58 -6.37 5.01 -15.61
C ARG A 58 -6.47 6.02 -14.48
N SER A 59 -7.72 6.35 -14.12
CA SER A 59 -8.03 7.25 -13.00
C SER A 59 -9.02 6.60 -12.07
N TYR A 60 -8.79 6.75 -10.76
CA TYR A 60 -9.58 6.15 -9.70
C TYR A 60 -9.97 7.20 -8.66
N LEU A 61 -11.28 7.41 -8.48
CA LEU A 61 -11.76 8.18 -7.34
C LEU A 61 -11.67 7.30 -6.10
N LEU A 62 -10.79 7.66 -5.17
CA LEU A 62 -10.48 6.84 -4.02
C LEU A 62 -11.57 6.91 -2.95
N LYS A 63 -11.81 5.79 -2.31
CA LYS A 63 -12.69 5.66 -1.15
C LYS A 63 -12.02 4.86 -0.04
N TYR A 64 -12.48 5.04 1.19
CA TYR A 64 -11.99 4.26 2.32
C TYR A 64 -12.04 2.75 2.03
N GLY A 65 -10.95 2.06 2.29
CA GLY A 65 -10.81 0.65 1.96
C GLY A 65 -10.09 0.35 0.64
N ASP A 66 -9.79 1.37 -0.17
CA ASP A 66 -8.99 1.17 -1.37
C ASP A 66 -7.51 0.97 -1.04
N ILE A 67 -6.98 -0.10 -1.58
CA ILE A 67 -5.56 -0.45 -1.53
C ILE A 67 -5.05 -0.45 -2.97
N ILE A 68 -3.98 0.28 -3.22
CA ILE A 68 -3.41 0.43 -4.54
C ILE A 68 -2.04 -0.21 -4.56
N LEU A 69 -1.74 -0.98 -5.60
CA LEU A 69 -0.39 -1.42 -5.91
C LEU A 69 0.07 -0.77 -7.21
N ILE A 70 1.08 0.07 -7.10
CA ILE A 70 1.72 0.73 -8.23
C ILE A 70 3.02 0.00 -8.55
N PRO A 71 3.12 -0.64 -9.74
CA PRO A 71 4.35 -1.29 -10.18
C PRO A 71 5.46 -0.27 -10.50
N PRO A 72 6.72 -0.72 -10.53
CA PRO A 72 7.85 0.10 -10.99
C PRO A 72 7.61 0.72 -12.36
N GLN A 73 8.13 1.92 -12.55
CA GLN A 73 8.13 2.69 -13.80
C GLN A 73 6.75 3.15 -14.31
N ILE A 74 5.67 2.91 -13.56
CA ILE A 74 4.34 3.38 -13.94
C ILE A 74 4.17 4.84 -13.47
N PRO A 75 3.93 5.81 -14.38
CA PRO A 75 3.66 7.19 -14.01
C PRO A 75 2.35 7.28 -13.22
N HIS A 76 2.38 8.01 -12.11
CA HIS A 76 1.20 8.20 -11.26
C HIS A 76 1.23 9.53 -10.53
N CYS A 77 0.06 9.98 -10.11
CA CYS A 77 -0.12 11.18 -9.27
C CYS A 77 -1.44 11.14 -8.52
N ALA A 78 -1.44 11.76 -7.35
CA ALA A 78 -2.64 12.03 -6.57
C ALA A 78 -3.16 13.44 -6.87
N ILE A 79 -4.39 13.55 -7.33
CA ILE A 79 -5.09 14.81 -7.60
C ILE A 79 -6.06 15.05 -6.45
N ILE A 80 -5.77 16.06 -5.64
CA ILE A 80 -6.57 16.44 -4.47
C ILE A 80 -7.73 17.31 -4.96
N GLN A 81 -8.96 16.82 -4.89
CA GLN A 81 -10.14 17.53 -5.34
C GLN A 81 -10.64 18.55 -4.32
N ASN A 82 -10.53 18.22 -3.02
CA ASN A 82 -10.88 19.13 -1.93
C ASN A 82 -9.71 19.26 -0.95
N PRO A 83 -8.90 20.33 -1.05
CA PRO A 83 -7.75 20.52 -0.18
C PRO A 83 -8.10 20.85 1.29
N HIS A 84 -9.37 21.13 1.58
CA HIS A 84 -9.83 21.36 2.96
C HIS A 84 -10.12 20.07 3.73
N LYS A 85 -10.25 18.93 3.02
CA LYS A 85 -10.36 17.63 3.68
C LYS A 85 -8.96 17.11 4.02
N PRO A 86 -8.76 16.52 5.20
CA PRO A 86 -7.53 15.81 5.50
C PRO A 86 -7.29 14.69 4.49
N TYR A 87 -6.07 14.56 4.02
CA TYR A 87 -5.66 13.48 3.14
C TYR A 87 -4.78 12.49 3.90
N ARG A 88 -5.35 11.36 4.28
CA ARG A 88 -4.71 10.36 5.13
C ARG A 88 -4.50 9.05 4.40
N ARG A 89 -3.32 8.49 4.55
CA ARG A 89 -2.93 7.23 3.92
C ARG A 89 -1.75 6.59 4.62
N PHE A 90 -1.62 5.28 4.47
CA PHE A 90 -0.34 4.59 4.63
C PHE A 90 0.29 4.39 3.26
N VAL A 91 1.62 4.43 3.22
CA VAL A 91 2.42 4.11 2.05
C VAL A 91 3.47 3.10 2.46
N PHE A 92 3.56 1.99 1.72
CA PHE A 92 4.53 0.95 1.92
C PHE A 92 5.28 0.69 0.62
N TRP A 93 6.56 0.96 0.62
CA TRP A 93 7.45 0.74 -0.50
C TRP A 93 8.27 -0.52 -0.30
N ILE A 94 8.42 -1.29 -1.36
CA ILE A 94 9.19 -2.53 -1.37
C ILE A 94 10.02 -2.61 -2.65
N SER A 95 11.32 -2.90 -2.53
CA SER A 95 12.19 -3.04 -3.68
C SER A 95 11.80 -4.25 -4.55
N CYS A 96 12.14 -4.20 -5.84
CA CYS A 96 11.97 -5.34 -6.74
C CYS A 96 12.70 -6.57 -6.22
N SER A 97 13.93 -6.39 -5.72
CA SER A 97 14.73 -7.48 -5.18
C SER A 97 14.07 -8.17 -3.98
N TYR A 98 13.47 -7.39 -3.06
CA TYR A 98 12.77 -7.95 -1.91
C TYR A 98 11.46 -8.64 -2.31
N ALA A 99 10.71 -8.04 -3.23
CA ALA A 99 9.51 -8.67 -3.79
C ALA A 99 9.83 -10.02 -4.46
N ASP A 100 10.93 -10.09 -5.21
CA ASP A 100 11.41 -11.33 -5.82
C ASP A 100 11.80 -12.38 -4.76
N GLN A 101 12.41 -11.97 -3.65
CA GLN A 101 12.73 -12.87 -2.54
C GLN A 101 11.46 -13.47 -1.92
N LEU A 102 10.41 -12.68 -1.73
CA LEU A 102 9.12 -13.18 -1.25
C LEU A 102 8.50 -14.18 -2.24
N GLN A 103 8.50 -13.87 -3.53
CA GLN A 103 7.94 -14.76 -4.56
C GLN A 103 8.72 -16.06 -4.69
N LYS A 104 10.03 -16.06 -4.44
CA LYS A 104 10.85 -17.29 -4.38
C LYS A 104 10.46 -18.20 -3.20
N GLN A 105 9.93 -17.64 -2.12
CA GLN A 105 9.42 -18.44 -0.99
C GLN A 105 8.08 -19.08 -1.32
N SER A 106 7.20 -18.36 -2.02
CA SER A 106 5.90 -18.84 -2.49
C SER A 106 5.33 -17.94 -3.57
N ASP A 107 4.79 -18.53 -4.62
CA ASP A 107 4.05 -17.82 -5.68
C ASP A 107 2.85 -17.04 -5.14
N SER A 108 2.34 -17.42 -3.97
CA SER A 108 1.24 -16.74 -3.29
C SER A 108 1.54 -15.28 -2.93
N TYR A 109 2.80 -14.87 -2.90
CA TYR A 109 3.19 -13.47 -2.71
C TYR A 109 3.10 -12.61 -3.98
N GLY A 110 2.89 -13.22 -5.15
CA GLY A 110 2.97 -12.55 -6.44
C GLY A 110 1.64 -12.20 -7.10
N TYR A 111 0.50 -12.62 -6.55
CA TYR A 111 -0.81 -12.47 -7.20
C TYR A 111 -1.17 -11.01 -7.53
N LEU A 112 -1.03 -10.10 -6.55
CA LEU A 112 -1.28 -8.67 -6.76
C LEU A 112 -0.30 -8.03 -7.73
N ILE A 113 0.97 -8.43 -7.69
CA ILE A 113 2.00 -7.97 -8.63
C ILE A 113 1.62 -8.38 -10.05
N GLU A 114 1.24 -9.62 -10.26
CA GLU A 114 0.78 -10.11 -11.57
C GLU A 114 -0.47 -9.36 -12.05
N ARG A 115 -1.44 -9.16 -11.16
CA ARG A 115 -2.65 -8.41 -11.43
C ARG A 115 -2.34 -6.98 -11.88
N ALA A 116 -1.47 -6.28 -11.16
CA ALA A 116 -1.08 -4.91 -11.48
C ALA A 116 -0.22 -4.80 -12.75
N THR A 117 0.72 -5.73 -12.96
CA THR A 117 1.68 -5.67 -14.09
C THR A 117 1.09 -6.19 -15.39
N LYS A 118 0.40 -7.35 -15.35
CA LYS A 118 -0.13 -7.98 -16.58
C LYS A 118 -1.53 -7.49 -16.94
N ARG A 119 -2.41 -7.29 -15.94
CA ARG A 119 -3.80 -6.90 -16.18
C ARG A 119 -4.05 -5.40 -16.02
N GLN A 120 -3.06 -4.65 -15.51
CA GLN A 120 -3.17 -3.22 -15.19
C GLN A 120 -4.34 -2.91 -14.25
N GLU A 121 -4.61 -3.82 -13.32
CA GLU A 121 -5.60 -3.68 -12.27
C GLU A 121 -4.89 -3.32 -10.96
N TYR A 122 -4.89 -2.03 -10.65
CA TYR A 122 -4.07 -1.46 -9.59
C TYR A 122 -4.77 -1.38 -8.24
N VAL A 123 -6.10 -1.42 -8.21
CA VAL A 123 -6.90 -1.18 -7.01
C VAL A 123 -7.55 -2.48 -6.52
N LEU A 124 -7.38 -2.74 -5.22
CA LEU A 124 -8.10 -3.74 -4.45
C LEU A 124 -8.97 -2.98 -3.44
N HIS A 125 -10.29 -3.15 -3.50
CA HIS A 125 -11.19 -2.60 -2.50
C HIS A 125 -11.47 -3.64 -1.42
N GLN A 126 -11.38 -3.24 -0.17
CA GLN A 126 -11.80 -4.03 0.99
C GLN A 126 -12.95 -3.33 1.71
N GLU A 127 -13.97 -4.11 2.09
CA GLU A 127 -15.02 -3.65 2.99
C GLU A 127 -14.46 -3.34 4.38
N GLU A 128 -15.19 -2.57 5.16
CA GLU A 128 -14.72 -1.95 6.41
C GLU A 128 -14.04 -2.93 7.37
N ILE A 129 -14.60 -4.12 7.60
CA ILE A 129 -14.06 -5.10 8.55
C ILE A 129 -12.71 -5.64 8.05
N ALA A 130 -12.64 -6.05 6.78
CA ALA A 130 -11.42 -6.56 6.18
C ALA A 130 -10.32 -5.48 6.13
N PHE A 131 -10.71 -4.25 5.83
CA PHE A 131 -9.75 -3.15 5.78
C PHE A 131 -9.20 -2.78 7.17
N ARG A 132 -9.99 -2.88 8.22
CA ARG A 132 -9.50 -2.71 9.60
C ARG A 132 -8.45 -3.75 9.97
N GLU A 133 -8.60 -4.99 9.53
CA GLU A 133 -7.59 -6.03 9.72
C GLU A 133 -6.29 -5.67 8.98
N THR A 134 -6.40 -5.21 7.73
CA THR A 134 -5.26 -4.72 6.96
C THR A 134 -4.57 -3.55 7.65
N GLN A 135 -5.32 -2.56 8.14
CA GLN A 135 -4.76 -1.43 8.88
C GLN A 135 -4.00 -1.88 10.13
N ALA A 136 -4.52 -2.87 10.88
CA ALA A 136 -3.86 -3.40 12.06
C ALA A 136 -2.49 -4.02 11.71
N LYS A 137 -2.38 -4.71 10.58
CA LYS A 137 -1.11 -5.28 10.08
C LYS A 137 -0.11 -4.19 9.66
N VAL A 138 -0.58 -3.15 8.97
CA VAL A 138 0.27 -2.00 8.60
C VAL A 138 0.77 -1.26 9.83
N LEU A 139 -0.12 -1.01 10.80
CA LEU A 139 0.24 -0.35 12.06
C LEU A 139 1.25 -1.18 12.87
N ARG A 140 1.10 -2.50 12.91
CA ARG A 140 2.06 -3.39 13.57
C ARG A 140 3.44 -3.28 12.93
N LEU A 141 3.53 -3.31 11.61
CA LEU A 141 4.79 -3.12 10.89
C LEU A 141 5.41 -1.76 11.20
N LEU A 142 4.62 -0.69 11.13
CA LEU A 142 5.06 0.67 11.40
C LEU A 142 5.57 0.85 12.83
N GLU A 143 4.86 0.26 13.80
CA GLU A 143 5.25 0.25 15.21
C GLU A 143 6.58 -0.48 15.42
N GLU A 144 6.72 -1.67 14.83
CA GLU A 144 7.94 -2.48 14.93
C GLU A 144 9.16 -1.77 14.33
N MET A 145 8.98 -1.07 13.21
CA MET A 145 10.05 -0.30 12.58
C MET A 145 10.50 0.90 13.42
N ARG A 146 9.59 1.51 14.17
CA ARG A 146 9.87 2.70 14.99
C ARG A 146 10.49 2.41 16.36
N GLN A 147 10.27 1.22 16.90
CA GLN A 147 10.72 0.85 18.24
C GLN A 147 11.97 -0.04 18.15
N ASP A 148 12.88 0.16 19.10
CA ASP A 148 14.06 -0.71 19.24
C ASP A 148 13.75 -1.83 20.23
N ARG A 149 13.15 -2.92 19.72
CA ARG A 149 12.74 -4.09 20.51
C ARG A 149 13.67 -5.27 20.24
N PHE A 150 13.81 -6.15 21.25
CA PHE A 150 14.49 -7.43 21.06
C PHE A 150 13.87 -8.23 19.92
N GLY A 151 14.71 -8.72 19.00
CA GLY A 151 14.27 -9.51 17.85
C GLY A 151 13.59 -8.72 16.73
N LYS A 152 13.74 -7.40 16.71
CA LYS A 152 13.20 -6.50 15.67
C LYS A 152 13.59 -6.93 14.27
N ASP A 153 14.85 -7.28 14.06
CA ASP A 153 15.40 -7.75 12.80
C ASP A 153 14.73 -9.03 12.27
N ALA A 154 14.32 -9.92 13.17
CA ALA A 154 13.55 -11.11 12.82
C ALA A 154 12.05 -10.81 12.68
N LYS A 155 11.51 -9.90 13.50
CA LYS A 155 10.07 -9.58 13.51
C LYS A 155 9.61 -8.82 12.29
N ILE A 156 10.38 -7.85 11.80
CA ILE A 156 10.00 -7.03 10.66
C ILE A 156 9.75 -7.86 9.39
N PRO A 157 10.62 -8.79 8.97
CA PRO A 157 10.34 -9.65 7.82
C PRO A 157 9.07 -10.48 7.96
N LEU A 158 8.76 -10.97 9.17
CA LEU A 158 7.52 -11.69 9.42
C LEU A 158 6.28 -10.78 9.25
N CYS A 159 6.34 -9.55 9.75
CA CYS A 159 5.25 -8.58 9.58
C CYS A 159 5.04 -8.23 8.10
N ILE A 160 6.10 -8.05 7.32
CA ILE A 160 6.02 -7.79 5.90
C ILE A 160 5.43 -8.99 5.16
N GLY A 161 5.95 -10.18 5.41
CA GLY A 161 5.44 -11.41 4.80
C GLY A 161 3.96 -11.62 5.10
N GLU A 162 3.54 -11.43 6.34
CA GLU A 162 2.14 -11.53 6.74
C GLU A 162 1.26 -10.49 6.03
N LEU A 163 1.68 -9.22 5.97
CA LEU A 163 0.93 -8.17 5.29
C LEU A 163 0.78 -8.46 3.80
N VAL A 164 1.87 -8.75 3.11
CA VAL A 164 1.86 -9.01 1.66
C VAL A 164 1.04 -10.25 1.34
N LEU A 165 1.20 -11.34 2.10
CA LEU A 165 0.41 -12.56 1.91
C LEU A 165 -1.08 -12.32 2.17
N HIS A 166 -1.42 -11.59 3.23
CA HIS A 166 -2.80 -11.22 3.53
C HIS A 166 -3.46 -10.50 2.35
N LEU A 167 -2.82 -9.48 1.80
CA LEU A 167 -3.34 -8.73 0.66
C LEU A 167 -3.52 -9.60 -0.59
N ASN A 168 -2.57 -10.49 -0.87
CA ASN A 168 -2.67 -11.42 -2.00
C ASN A 168 -3.82 -12.41 -1.82
N ARG A 169 -4.03 -12.93 -0.60
CA ARG A 169 -5.14 -13.84 -0.29
C ARG A 169 -6.49 -13.15 -0.43
N GLU A 170 -6.62 -11.93 0.07
CA GLU A 170 -7.84 -11.14 -0.07
C GLU A 170 -8.19 -10.88 -1.55
N ALA A 171 -7.21 -10.47 -2.34
CA ALA A 171 -7.40 -10.26 -3.78
C ALA A 171 -7.81 -11.55 -4.50
N TYR A 172 -7.13 -12.64 -4.19
CA TYR A 172 -7.45 -13.95 -4.77
C TYR A 172 -8.85 -14.42 -4.39
N ALA A 173 -9.24 -14.29 -3.12
CA ALA A 173 -10.54 -14.71 -2.63
C ALA A 173 -11.70 -13.90 -3.24
N GLN A 174 -11.51 -12.61 -3.52
CA GLN A 174 -12.52 -11.80 -4.20
C GLN A 174 -12.80 -12.26 -5.62
N GLU A 175 -11.77 -12.71 -6.33
CA GLU A 175 -11.90 -13.21 -7.71
C GLU A 175 -12.27 -14.72 -7.78
N HIS A 176 -12.00 -15.46 -6.71
CA HIS A 176 -12.23 -16.90 -6.61
C HIS A 176 -13.04 -17.23 -5.34
N PRO A 177 -14.31 -16.80 -5.24
CA PRO A 177 -15.11 -17.06 -4.07
C PRO A 177 -15.25 -18.57 -3.84
N ILE A 178 -15.01 -19.01 -2.59
CA ILE A 178 -15.21 -20.40 -2.18
C ILE A 178 -16.70 -20.71 -2.39
N ARG A 179 -16.99 -21.60 -3.33
CA ARG A 179 -18.34 -22.20 -3.39
C ARG A 179 -18.47 -23.06 -2.13
N GLU A 180 -19.30 -22.65 -1.19
CA GLU A 180 -19.70 -23.50 -0.09
C GLU A 180 -20.22 -24.80 -0.73
N ARG A 181 -19.55 -25.91 -0.49
CA ARG A 181 -20.15 -27.21 -0.74
C ARG A 181 -21.35 -27.26 0.19
N ALA A 182 -22.55 -27.19 -0.36
CA ALA A 182 -23.75 -27.48 0.36
C ALA A 182 -23.48 -28.80 1.11
N MET A 183 -23.46 -28.74 2.44
CA MET A 183 -23.48 -29.94 3.26
C MET A 183 -24.85 -30.57 2.99
N GLN A 184 -24.91 -31.49 2.04
CA GLN A 184 -26.02 -32.40 1.92
C GLN A 184 -25.93 -33.30 3.14
N GLY A 185 -26.76 -32.98 4.14
CA GLY A 185 -27.06 -33.84 5.27
C GLY A 185 -27.89 -35.04 4.83
#